data_a9aec1f6454b3fe90714d9e108390b11
#
_entry.id   a9aec1f6454b3fe90714d9e108390b11
#
_cell.length_a   1.000
_cell.length_b   1.000
_cell.length_c   1.000
_cell.angle_alpha   90.00
_cell.angle_beta   90.00
_cell.angle_gamma   90.00
#
_symmetry.space_group_name_H-M   'P 1'
#
loop_
_entity.id
_entity.type
_entity.pdbx_description
1 polymer ?
#
loop_
_entity_poly.entity_id
_entity_poly.type
_entity_poly.pdbx_seq_one_letter_code
_entity_poly.pdbx_strand_id
1 'polypeptide(L)'
;AVGGGSPMDVAKAVGVVAKFGGDIGDYEGVGKVPGKIDTLICVPTTAGTGSEVTVAAVITDTKRNYKLSVLGPQISPDYAVLDPELIMTAPASVAAACGVDALIHAMESYINTDANPFSMAMAEAAMSLIGGNIRTFVGNRKNADAACAMMLGSCLAGIAFANNRLGDIHAMSHPVSAFYHVAHGVANAVLMPTIFE
;
A
#
# COMPACT_ATOMS: atom_id res chain seq x y z
N ALA A 1 12.76 -3.37 -7.26
CA ALA A 1 11.50 -2.84 -7.84
C ALA A 1 11.48 -1.32 -7.71
N VAL A 2 11.16 -0.62 -8.79
CA VAL A 2 10.98 0.83 -8.80
C VAL A 2 9.59 1.12 -9.36
N GLY A 3 8.74 1.85 -8.63
CA GLY A 3 7.39 2.18 -9.09
C GLY A 3 6.38 2.33 -7.96
N GLY A 4 5.11 2.38 -8.30
CA GLY A 4 4.00 2.32 -7.33
C GLY A 4 3.73 0.90 -6.83
N GLY A 5 2.55 0.66 -6.24
CA GLY A 5 2.19 -0.64 -5.68
C GLY A 5 2.28 -1.78 -6.70
N SER A 6 1.69 -1.61 -7.90
CA SER A 6 1.64 -2.69 -8.90
C SER A 6 3.02 -3.23 -9.33
N PRO A 7 4.02 -2.39 -9.68
CA PRO A 7 5.37 -2.88 -9.96
C PRO A 7 6.02 -3.61 -8.79
N MET A 8 5.80 -3.14 -7.56
CA MET A 8 6.36 -3.77 -6.36
C MET A 8 5.70 -5.12 -6.08
N ASP A 9 4.38 -5.21 -6.21
CA ASP A 9 3.62 -6.46 -6.04
C ASP A 9 4.02 -7.50 -7.11
N VAL A 10 4.19 -7.07 -8.37
CA VAL A 10 4.73 -7.93 -9.44
C VAL A 10 6.14 -8.41 -9.11
N ALA A 11 7.01 -7.56 -8.58
CA ALA A 11 8.36 -7.98 -8.20
C ALA A 11 8.36 -9.02 -7.07
N LYS A 12 7.47 -8.89 -6.07
CA LYS A 12 7.25 -9.90 -5.04
C LYS A 12 6.81 -11.23 -5.67
N ALA A 13 5.81 -11.18 -6.58
CA ALA A 13 5.30 -12.36 -7.28
C ALA A 13 6.37 -13.03 -8.15
N VAL A 14 7.15 -12.23 -8.89
CA VAL A 14 8.30 -12.72 -9.67
C VAL A 14 9.32 -13.39 -8.77
N GLY A 15 9.63 -12.80 -7.62
CA GLY A 15 10.56 -13.40 -6.64
C GLY A 15 10.09 -14.78 -6.15
N VAL A 16 8.77 -14.96 -5.94
CA VAL A 16 8.19 -16.25 -5.57
C VAL A 16 8.36 -17.27 -6.69
N VAL A 17 7.88 -16.94 -7.89
CA VAL A 17 7.89 -17.88 -9.04
C VAL A 17 9.32 -18.19 -9.49
N ALA A 18 10.22 -17.21 -9.48
CA ALA A 18 11.62 -17.42 -9.84
C ALA A 18 12.34 -18.39 -8.90
N LYS A 19 11.99 -18.36 -7.61
CA LYS A 19 12.67 -19.18 -6.60
C LYS A 19 12.03 -20.55 -6.41
N PHE A 20 10.71 -20.62 -6.46
CA PHE A 20 9.97 -21.85 -6.11
C PHE A 20 9.26 -22.50 -7.30
N GLY A 21 9.24 -21.86 -8.46
CA GLY A 21 8.58 -22.37 -9.67
C GLY A 21 7.06 -22.20 -9.63
N GLY A 22 6.34 -22.91 -10.50
CA GLY A 22 4.88 -22.90 -10.56
C GLY A 22 4.27 -21.64 -11.14
N ASP A 23 2.98 -21.45 -10.88
CA ASP A 23 2.22 -20.24 -11.20
C ASP A 23 1.95 -19.45 -9.92
N ILE A 24 1.87 -18.12 -10.02
CA ILE A 24 1.62 -17.30 -8.83
C ILE A 24 0.27 -17.64 -8.17
N GLY A 25 -0.69 -18.17 -8.91
CA GLY A 25 -1.96 -18.65 -8.39
C GLY A 25 -1.82 -19.83 -7.40
N ASP A 26 -0.75 -20.61 -7.50
CA ASP A 26 -0.48 -21.74 -6.59
C ASP A 26 -0.18 -21.24 -5.16
N TYR A 27 0.24 -20.00 -5.04
CA TYR A 27 0.60 -19.34 -3.77
C TYR A 27 -0.49 -18.40 -3.24
N GLU A 28 -1.69 -18.41 -3.83
CA GLU A 28 -2.80 -17.57 -3.40
C GLU A 28 -3.19 -17.86 -1.94
N GLY A 29 -3.32 -16.80 -1.14
CA GLY A 29 -3.72 -16.86 0.27
C GLY A 29 -2.57 -16.61 1.24
N VAL A 30 -2.78 -16.95 2.49
CA VAL A 30 -1.85 -16.70 3.60
C VAL A 30 -0.89 -17.87 3.78
N GLY A 31 0.42 -17.58 3.88
CA GLY A 31 1.43 -18.56 4.27
C GLY A 31 1.67 -19.68 3.25
N LYS A 32 1.31 -19.48 1.98
CA LYS A 32 1.49 -20.49 0.92
C LYS A 32 2.88 -20.48 0.30
N VAL A 33 3.64 -19.41 0.46
CA VAL A 33 5.02 -19.30 -0.05
C VAL A 33 5.93 -20.13 0.86
N PRO A 34 6.71 -21.10 0.31
CA PRO A 34 7.45 -22.07 1.13
C PRO A 34 8.59 -21.48 1.95
N GLY A 35 9.12 -20.31 1.56
CA GLY A 35 10.24 -19.67 2.24
C GLY A 35 10.47 -18.26 1.75
N LYS A 36 11.45 -17.56 2.33
CA LYS A 36 11.81 -16.19 1.96
C LYS A 36 12.28 -16.14 0.50
N ILE A 37 11.76 -15.19 -0.27
CA ILE A 37 12.28 -14.87 -1.61
C ILE A 37 13.68 -14.29 -1.53
N ASP A 38 14.36 -14.16 -2.67
CA ASP A 38 15.67 -13.53 -2.73
C ASP A 38 15.56 -12.03 -2.40
N THR A 39 16.71 -11.40 -2.10
CA THR A 39 16.74 -10.00 -1.66
C THR A 39 15.93 -9.11 -2.58
N LEU A 40 14.93 -8.44 -2.01
CA LEU A 40 14.07 -7.49 -2.70
C LEU A 40 14.27 -6.08 -2.15
N ILE A 41 14.65 -5.16 -3.04
CA ILE A 41 14.75 -3.73 -2.77
C ILE A 41 13.58 -3.04 -3.46
N CYS A 42 12.78 -2.28 -2.71
CA CYS A 42 11.67 -1.51 -3.23
C CYS A 42 11.94 -0.01 -3.16
N VAL A 43 11.66 0.70 -4.25
CA VAL A 43 11.81 2.15 -4.38
C VAL A 43 10.47 2.72 -4.85
N PRO A 44 9.62 3.20 -3.93
CA PRO A 44 8.28 3.69 -4.27
C PRO A 44 8.35 5.01 -5.05
N THR A 45 7.50 5.15 -6.07
CA THR A 45 7.29 6.38 -6.84
C THR A 45 5.89 6.99 -6.60
N THR A 46 5.15 6.45 -5.64
CA THR A 46 3.87 6.97 -5.13
C THR A 46 3.86 6.88 -3.62
N ALA A 47 3.24 7.83 -2.95
CA ALA A 47 3.01 7.81 -1.50
C ALA A 47 1.57 7.36 -1.25
N GLY A 48 1.34 6.06 -1.14
CA GLY A 48 -0.02 5.50 -1.03
C GLY A 48 -0.05 4.09 -0.50
N THR A 49 0.37 3.12 -1.29
CA THR A 49 0.13 1.70 -1.04
C THR A 49 0.94 1.08 0.10
N GLY A 50 2.09 1.65 0.45
CA GLY A 50 3.00 1.05 1.42
C GLY A 50 3.57 -0.32 1.01
N SER A 51 3.48 -0.69 -0.29
CA SER A 51 3.92 -2.02 -0.74
C SER A 51 5.40 -2.27 -0.47
N GLU A 52 6.21 -1.23 -0.37
CA GLU A 52 7.65 -1.31 -0.04
C GLU A 52 7.94 -1.90 1.36
N VAL A 53 6.95 -1.94 2.25
CA VAL A 53 7.09 -2.44 3.64
C VAL A 53 6.04 -3.48 4.01
N THR A 54 5.20 -3.92 3.06
CA THR A 54 4.11 -4.86 3.34
C THR A 54 4.44 -6.29 2.94
N VAL A 55 3.76 -7.22 3.59
CA VAL A 55 3.85 -8.69 3.40
C VAL A 55 2.82 -9.20 2.40
N ALA A 56 2.28 -8.33 1.55
CA ALA A 56 1.22 -8.61 0.60
C ALA A 56 1.65 -8.32 -0.83
N ALA A 57 1.17 -9.11 -1.77
CA ALA A 57 1.19 -8.85 -3.21
C ALA A 57 -0.20 -9.11 -3.79
N VAL A 58 -0.78 -8.11 -4.45
CA VAL A 58 -2.11 -8.18 -5.05
C VAL A 58 -1.96 -8.18 -6.58
N ILE A 59 -2.28 -9.30 -7.20
CA ILE A 59 -2.09 -9.56 -8.64
C ILE A 59 -3.45 -9.73 -9.30
N THR A 60 -3.66 -9.09 -10.45
CA THR A 60 -4.87 -9.31 -11.23
C THR A 60 -4.75 -10.59 -12.07
N ASP A 61 -5.52 -11.59 -11.74
CA ASP A 61 -5.72 -12.77 -12.58
C ASP A 61 -6.72 -12.44 -13.69
N THR A 62 -6.20 -12.24 -14.88
CA THR A 62 -7.02 -11.88 -16.04
C THR A 62 -7.90 -13.03 -16.55
N LYS A 63 -7.57 -14.29 -16.22
CA LYS A 63 -8.36 -15.46 -16.59
C LYS A 63 -9.62 -15.58 -15.75
N ARG A 64 -9.48 -15.30 -14.45
CA ARG A 64 -10.60 -15.34 -13.47
C ARG A 64 -11.29 -13.98 -13.30
N ASN A 65 -10.75 -12.92 -13.90
CA ASN A 65 -11.17 -11.53 -13.66
C ASN A 65 -11.23 -11.21 -12.16
N TYR A 66 -10.19 -11.58 -11.45
CA TYR A 66 -10.12 -11.56 -9.99
C TYR A 66 -8.78 -11.02 -9.50
N LYS A 67 -8.77 -10.33 -8.38
CA LYS A 67 -7.54 -9.91 -7.68
C LYS A 67 -7.13 -10.97 -6.67
N LEU A 68 -6.18 -11.83 -7.05
CA LEU A 68 -5.57 -12.77 -6.12
C LEU A 68 -4.59 -12.05 -5.19
N SER A 69 -4.50 -12.52 -3.97
CA SER A 69 -3.57 -12.01 -2.98
C SER A 69 -2.64 -13.09 -2.49
N VAL A 70 -1.34 -12.83 -2.53
CA VAL A 70 -0.31 -13.65 -1.89
C VAL A 70 0.14 -12.93 -0.62
N LEU A 71 0.06 -13.59 0.52
CA LEU A 71 0.25 -12.98 1.83
C LEU A 71 1.23 -13.78 2.67
N GLY A 72 2.22 -13.12 3.22
CA GLY A 72 3.15 -13.73 4.17
C GLY A 72 4.48 -12.99 4.29
N PRO A 73 5.19 -13.15 5.42
CA PRO A 73 6.46 -12.48 5.65
C PRO A 73 7.56 -12.89 4.66
N GLN A 74 7.36 -13.99 3.95
CA GLN A 74 8.31 -14.52 2.97
C GLN A 74 8.52 -13.59 1.77
N ILE A 75 7.53 -12.73 1.45
CA ILE A 75 7.57 -11.79 0.33
C ILE A 75 7.79 -10.33 0.75
N SER A 76 8.04 -10.10 2.05
CA SER A 76 8.38 -8.76 2.53
C SER A 76 9.66 -8.26 1.88
N PRO A 77 9.73 -7.03 1.39
CA PRO A 77 10.98 -6.43 0.94
C PRO A 77 12.02 -6.39 2.07
N ASP A 78 13.30 -6.51 1.70
CA ASP A 78 14.40 -6.42 2.66
C ASP A 78 14.83 -4.96 2.87
N TYR A 79 14.66 -4.14 1.83
CA TYR A 79 14.98 -2.72 1.86
C TYR A 79 13.89 -1.89 1.18
N ALA A 80 13.50 -0.80 1.84
CA ALA A 80 12.69 0.27 1.26
C ALA A 80 13.55 1.52 1.12
N VAL A 81 13.72 2.02 -0.09
CA VAL A 81 14.47 3.26 -0.36
C VAL A 81 13.46 4.37 -0.63
N LEU A 82 13.33 5.28 0.32
CA LEU A 82 12.36 6.37 0.27
C LEU A 82 13.05 7.64 -0.25
N ASP A 83 12.82 7.95 -1.53
CA ASP A 83 13.30 9.17 -2.17
C ASP A 83 12.09 10.06 -2.52
N PRO A 84 11.86 11.17 -1.78
CA PRO A 84 10.71 12.04 -2.01
C PRO A 84 10.72 12.72 -3.38
N GLU A 85 11.85 12.86 -4.06
CA GLU A 85 11.91 13.43 -5.40
C GLU A 85 11.13 12.58 -6.42
N LEU A 86 11.06 11.25 -6.21
CA LEU A 86 10.39 10.34 -7.12
C LEU A 86 8.86 10.51 -7.14
N ILE A 87 8.25 11.01 -6.07
CA ILE A 87 6.81 11.29 -6.04
C ILE A 87 6.44 12.69 -6.54
N MET A 88 7.40 13.60 -6.67
CA MET A 88 7.15 14.99 -7.10
C MET A 88 6.70 15.10 -8.55
N THR A 89 6.96 14.10 -9.38
CA THR A 89 6.55 14.07 -10.79
C THR A 89 5.16 13.50 -11.00
N ALA A 90 4.54 12.93 -9.95
CA ALA A 90 3.22 12.35 -10.05
C ALA A 90 2.15 13.41 -10.40
N PRO A 91 1.15 13.09 -11.25
CA PRO A 91 -0.01 13.95 -11.46
C PRO A 91 -0.74 14.25 -10.14
N ALA A 92 -1.38 15.44 -10.05
CA ALA A 92 -2.10 15.83 -8.84
C ALA A 92 -3.19 14.84 -8.43
N SER A 93 -3.90 14.27 -9.41
CA SER A 93 -4.94 13.27 -9.18
C SER A 93 -4.37 11.97 -8.58
N VAL A 94 -3.18 11.54 -9.03
CA VAL A 94 -2.49 10.39 -8.48
C VAL A 94 -2.00 10.68 -7.07
N ALA A 95 -1.38 11.85 -6.85
CA ALA A 95 -0.92 12.27 -5.53
C ALA A 95 -2.07 12.36 -4.52
N ALA A 96 -3.24 12.87 -4.92
CA ALA A 96 -4.43 12.94 -4.08
C ALA A 96 -4.98 11.55 -3.76
N ALA A 97 -5.20 10.71 -4.77
CA ALA A 97 -5.73 9.36 -4.58
C ALA A 97 -4.81 8.51 -3.69
N CYS A 98 -3.51 8.49 -3.97
CA CYS A 98 -2.54 7.76 -3.17
C CYS A 98 -2.44 8.31 -1.73
N GLY A 99 -2.45 9.64 -1.56
CA GLY A 99 -2.37 10.24 -0.24
C GLY A 99 -3.59 9.96 0.63
N VAL A 100 -4.79 9.96 0.04
CA VAL A 100 -6.02 9.56 0.76
C VAL A 100 -5.99 8.07 1.10
N ASP A 101 -5.53 7.23 0.18
CA ASP A 101 -5.34 5.80 0.42
C ASP A 101 -4.43 5.54 1.63
N ALA A 102 -3.25 6.18 1.65
CA ALA A 102 -2.33 6.08 2.78
C ALA A 102 -2.93 6.60 4.11
N LEU A 103 -3.73 7.67 4.06
CA LEU A 103 -4.42 8.17 5.25
C LEU A 103 -5.41 7.13 5.78
N ILE A 104 -6.20 6.53 4.90
CA ILE A 104 -7.18 5.51 5.27
C ILE A 104 -6.49 4.23 5.78
N HIS A 105 -5.36 3.81 5.18
CA HIS A 105 -4.53 2.75 5.73
C HIS A 105 -4.18 2.99 7.21
N ALA A 106 -3.73 4.20 7.53
CA ALA A 106 -3.38 4.56 8.89
C ALA A 106 -4.61 4.58 9.81
N MET A 107 -5.73 5.17 9.36
CA MET A 107 -6.96 5.27 10.14
C MET A 107 -7.53 3.88 10.45
N GLU A 108 -7.69 3.03 9.44
CA GLU A 108 -8.19 1.67 9.63
C GLU A 108 -7.27 0.82 10.51
N SER A 109 -5.94 0.94 10.31
CA SER A 109 -4.98 0.26 11.17
C SER A 109 -5.09 0.71 12.63
N TYR A 110 -5.32 2.01 12.88
CA TYR A 110 -5.43 2.55 14.23
C TYR A 110 -6.65 2.01 15.00
N ILE A 111 -7.82 1.90 14.32
CA ILE A 111 -9.07 1.45 14.94
C ILE A 111 -9.31 -0.05 14.82
N ASN A 112 -8.39 -0.80 14.19
CA ASN A 112 -8.55 -2.24 13.98
C ASN A 112 -8.60 -3.00 15.31
N THR A 113 -9.41 -4.05 15.37
CA THR A 113 -9.51 -4.91 16.58
C THR A 113 -8.21 -5.64 16.91
N ASP A 114 -7.33 -5.87 15.92
CA ASP A 114 -6.00 -6.45 16.08
C ASP A 114 -4.91 -5.39 16.34
N ALA A 115 -5.30 -4.10 16.54
CA ALA A 115 -4.36 -3.03 16.79
C ALA A 115 -3.56 -3.28 18.07
N ASN A 116 -2.28 -2.93 18.02
CA ASN A 116 -1.36 -3.08 19.12
C ASN A 116 -0.56 -1.78 19.30
N PRO A 117 0.14 -1.57 20.44
CA PRO A 117 0.84 -0.31 20.69
C PRO A 117 1.83 0.09 19.60
N PHE A 118 2.47 -0.86 18.92
CA PHE A 118 3.39 -0.56 17.83
C PHE A 118 2.65 -0.07 16.59
N SER A 119 1.63 -0.82 16.13
CA SER A 119 0.84 -0.42 14.94
C SER A 119 0.10 0.89 15.17
N MET A 120 -0.43 1.14 16.38
CA MET A 120 -1.10 2.39 16.74
C MET A 120 -0.14 3.58 16.69
N ALA A 121 1.07 3.46 17.23
CA ALA A 121 2.07 4.52 17.18
C ALA A 121 2.48 4.87 15.74
N MET A 122 2.66 3.86 14.88
CA MET A 122 2.98 4.08 13.47
C MET A 122 1.80 4.73 12.72
N ALA A 123 0.58 4.29 12.98
CA ALA A 123 -0.62 4.85 12.38
C ALA A 123 -0.86 6.31 12.79
N GLU A 124 -0.68 6.65 14.07
CA GLU A 124 -0.80 8.03 14.59
C GLU A 124 0.22 8.96 13.93
N ALA A 125 1.48 8.55 13.86
CA ALA A 125 2.52 9.30 13.18
C ALA A 125 2.21 9.48 11.68
N ALA A 126 1.72 8.44 11.01
CA ALA A 126 1.30 8.49 9.62
C ALA A 126 0.15 9.48 9.40
N MET A 127 -0.90 9.41 10.22
CA MET A 127 -2.04 10.33 10.14
C MET A 127 -1.61 11.79 10.32
N SER A 128 -0.71 12.06 11.26
CA SER A 128 -0.17 13.40 11.49
C SER A 128 0.60 13.93 10.29
N LEU A 129 1.51 13.12 9.72
CA LEU A 129 2.31 13.50 8.57
C LEU A 129 1.45 13.71 7.32
N ILE A 130 0.57 12.77 7.02
CA ILE A 130 -0.26 12.83 5.81
C ILE A 130 -1.31 13.94 5.95
N GLY A 131 -2.04 13.98 7.06
CA GLY A 131 -3.11 14.97 7.30
C GLY A 131 -2.61 16.41 7.25
N GLY A 132 -1.41 16.65 7.79
CA GLY A 132 -0.77 17.97 7.76
C GLY A 132 -0.23 18.39 6.40
N ASN A 133 0.05 17.47 5.49
CA ASN A 133 0.82 17.74 4.28
C ASN A 133 0.11 17.42 2.95
N ILE A 134 -0.94 16.59 2.93
CA ILE A 134 -1.59 16.14 1.71
C ILE A 134 -2.09 17.30 0.84
N ARG A 135 -2.74 18.31 1.42
CA ARG A 135 -3.24 19.47 0.67
C ARG A 135 -2.11 20.28 0.06
N THR A 136 -1.04 20.50 0.83
CA THR A 136 0.16 21.21 0.38
C THR A 136 0.83 20.46 -0.76
N PHE A 137 1.03 19.16 -0.61
CA PHE A 137 1.65 18.33 -1.64
C PHE A 137 0.80 18.24 -2.90
N VAL A 138 -0.51 18.02 -2.80
CA VAL A 138 -1.41 17.99 -3.97
C VAL A 138 -1.50 19.34 -4.67
N GLY A 139 -1.44 20.45 -3.94
CA GLY A 139 -1.41 21.80 -4.51
C GLY A 139 -0.06 22.15 -5.14
N ASN A 140 1.04 21.71 -4.56
CA ASN A 140 2.41 21.95 -5.04
C ASN A 140 3.31 20.75 -4.81
N ARG A 141 3.40 19.86 -5.81
CA ARG A 141 4.25 18.65 -5.74
C ARG A 141 5.76 18.94 -5.67
N LYS A 142 6.17 20.19 -5.97
CA LYS A 142 7.59 20.60 -5.83
C LYS A 142 7.95 21.02 -4.40
N ASN A 143 7.00 21.00 -3.47
CA ASN A 143 7.28 21.25 -2.06
C ASN A 143 7.97 19.99 -1.47
N ALA A 144 9.29 20.09 -1.27
CA ALA A 144 10.13 18.97 -0.82
C ALA A 144 9.75 18.48 0.59
N ASP A 145 9.42 19.39 1.50
CA ASP A 145 9.05 19.05 2.87
C ASP A 145 7.72 18.26 2.89
N ALA A 146 6.74 18.74 2.11
CA ALA A 146 5.47 18.04 1.98
C ALA A 146 5.64 16.67 1.29
N ALA A 147 6.49 16.57 0.26
CA ALA A 147 6.79 15.31 -0.40
C ALA A 147 7.46 14.31 0.58
N CYS A 148 8.43 14.78 1.37
CA CYS A 148 9.09 13.97 2.39
C CYS A 148 8.07 13.47 3.44
N ALA A 149 7.20 14.35 3.94
CA ALA A 149 6.17 13.99 4.91
C ALA A 149 5.17 12.97 4.34
N MET A 150 4.72 13.15 3.08
CA MET A 150 3.83 12.20 2.41
C MET A 150 4.47 10.84 2.19
N MET A 151 5.72 10.79 1.74
CA MET A 151 6.46 9.55 1.52
C MET A 151 6.65 8.78 2.84
N LEU A 152 7.13 9.47 3.88
CA LEU A 152 7.32 8.86 5.19
C LEU A 152 5.99 8.43 5.81
N GLY A 153 4.96 9.27 5.74
CA GLY A 153 3.62 8.95 6.24
C GLY A 153 3.02 7.71 5.58
N SER A 154 3.16 7.58 4.24
CA SER A 154 2.73 6.40 3.50
C SER A 154 3.46 5.13 3.94
N CYS A 155 4.77 5.21 4.13
CA CYS A 155 5.58 4.10 4.62
C CYS A 155 5.15 3.67 6.04
N LEU A 156 4.97 4.62 6.96
CA LEU A 156 4.52 4.34 8.33
C LEU A 156 3.11 3.73 8.35
N ALA A 157 2.18 4.21 7.51
CA ALA A 157 0.87 3.59 7.34
C ALA A 157 1.00 2.14 6.86
N GLY A 158 1.89 1.89 5.89
CA GLY A 158 2.23 0.55 5.40
C GLY A 158 2.73 -0.38 6.52
N ILE A 159 3.65 0.10 7.35
CA ILE A 159 4.16 -0.64 8.51
C ILE A 159 3.03 -0.92 9.52
N ALA A 160 2.16 0.05 9.77
CA ALA A 160 1.05 -0.09 10.70
C ALA A 160 0.12 -1.23 10.28
N PHE A 161 -0.46 -1.18 9.08
CA PHE A 161 -1.43 -2.19 8.65
C PHE A 161 -0.78 -3.55 8.31
N ALA A 162 0.49 -3.59 7.97
CA ALA A 162 1.20 -4.86 7.82
C ALA A 162 1.28 -5.66 9.15
N ASN A 163 1.10 -4.99 10.28
CA ASN A 163 1.14 -5.60 11.61
C ASN A 163 -0.24 -5.91 12.20
N ASN A 164 -1.34 -5.42 11.61
CA ASN A 164 -2.68 -5.65 12.18
C ASN A 164 -3.82 -5.75 11.17
N ARG A 165 -3.62 -5.50 9.89
CA ARG A 165 -4.64 -5.52 8.80
C ARG A 165 -5.35 -4.19 8.58
N LEU A 166 -6.28 -4.23 7.60
CA LEU A 166 -7.16 -3.14 7.19
C LEU A 166 -8.60 -3.43 7.65
N GLY A 167 -9.52 -2.50 7.41
CA GLY A 167 -10.90 -2.56 7.85
C GLY A 167 -11.92 -2.58 6.70
N ASP A 168 -13.11 -2.06 6.99
CA ASP A 168 -14.30 -2.17 6.14
C ASP A 168 -14.20 -1.32 4.87
N ILE A 169 -13.51 -0.17 4.92
CA ILE A 169 -13.33 0.67 3.72
C ILE A 169 -12.59 -0.13 2.65
N HIS A 170 -11.47 -0.76 3.02
CA HIS A 170 -10.71 -1.56 2.07
C HIS A 170 -11.45 -2.84 1.64
N ALA A 171 -12.18 -3.47 2.54
CA ALA A 171 -13.01 -4.63 2.21
C ALA A 171 -14.07 -4.30 1.14
N MET A 172 -14.65 -3.10 1.19
CA MET A 172 -15.65 -2.63 0.23
C MET A 172 -15.02 -2.03 -1.04
N SER A 173 -13.91 -1.31 -0.93
CA SER A 173 -13.29 -0.62 -2.07
C SER A 173 -12.57 -1.58 -3.03
N HIS A 174 -12.03 -2.70 -2.55
CA HIS A 174 -11.39 -3.71 -3.40
C HIS A 174 -12.31 -4.22 -4.53
N PRO A 175 -13.53 -4.73 -4.24
CA PRO A 175 -14.45 -5.14 -5.30
C PRO A 175 -14.90 -3.96 -6.17
N VAL A 176 -15.15 -2.77 -5.61
CA VAL A 176 -15.50 -1.58 -6.40
C VAL A 176 -14.41 -1.27 -7.42
N SER A 177 -13.16 -1.24 -6.99
CA SER A 177 -12.03 -0.99 -7.88
C SER A 177 -11.84 -2.10 -8.91
N ALA A 178 -12.08 -3.36 -8.55
CA ALA A 178 -11.92 -4.50 -9.44
C ALA A 178 -12.99 -4.55 -10.53
N PHE A 179 -14.27 -4.34 -10.17
CA PHE A 179 -15.40 -4.47 -11.12
C PHE A 179 -15.64 -3.21 -11.94
N TYR A 180 -15.43 -2.02 -11.34
CA TYR A 180 -15.79 -0.75 -11.99
C TYR A 180 -14.59 0.05 -12.48
N HIS A 181 -13.37 -0.48 -12.29
CA HIS A 181 -12.12 0.18 -12.69
C HIS A 181 -11.94 1.58 -12.09
N VAL A 182 -12.52 1.83 -10.92
CA VAL A 182 -12.34 3.08 -10.17
C VAL A 182 -10.96 3.06 -9.51
N ALA A 183 -10.24 4.18 -9.57
CA ALA A 183 -8.96 4.30 -8.86
C ALA A 183 -9.16 4.04 -7.37
N HIS A 184 -8.32 3.17 -6.78
CA HIS A 184 -8.53 2.63 -5.44
C HIS A 184 -8.67 3.71 -4.36
N GLY A 185 -7.76 4.70 -4.34
CA GLY A 185 -7.86 5.81 -3.38
C GLY A 185 -9.10 6.70 -3.58
N VAL A 186 -9.69 6.74 -4.78
CA VAL A 186 -10.97 7.43 -5.03
C VAL A 186 -12.12 6.62 -4.43
N ALA A 187 -12.14 5.30 -4.62
CA ALA A 187 -13.15 4.43 -4.00
C ALA A 187 -13.10 4.54 -2.46
N ASN A 188 -11.89 4.49 -1.90
CA ASN A 188 -11.68 4.69 -0.46
C ASN A 188 -12.20 6.04 0.03
N ALA A 189 -11.91 7.13 -0.70
CA ALA A 189 -12.36 8.48 -0.34
C ALA A 189 -13.88 8.64 -0.31
N VAL A 190 -14.58 7.97 -1.24
CA VAL A 190 -16.05 8.01 -1.32
C VAL A 190 -16.69 7.21 -0.18
N LEU A 191 -16.11 6.08 0.20
CA LEU A 191 -16.64 5.21 1.25
C LEU A 191 -16.33 5.73 2.66
N MET A 192 -15.22 6.43 2.83
CA MET A 192 -14.71 6.86 4.12
C MET A 192 -15.73 7.60 5.00
N PRO A 193 -16.46 8.65 4.53
CA PRO A 193 -17.38 9.39 5.38
C PRO A 193 -18.49 8.51 5.96
N THR A 194 -19.07 7.62 5.13
CA THR A 194 -20.18 6.76 5.55
C THR A 194 -19.76 5.67 6.54
N ILE A 195 -18.53 5.18 6.44
CA ILE A 195 -18.05 4.08 7.29
C ILE A 195 -17.53 4.61 8.63
N PHE A 196 -17.04 5.85 8.67
CA PHE A 196 -16.57 6.46 9.91
C PHE A 196 -17.63 7.27 10.66
N GLU A 197 -18.86 7.39 10.15
CA GLU A 197 -20.03 7.90 10.89
C GLU A 197 -20.61 6.85 11.85
#